data_26a4f09f8aa756dcbca58c72afe7ad6c
#
_entry.id   26a4f09f8aa756dcbca58c72afe7ad6c
#
_cell.length_a   1.000
_cell.length_b   1.000
_cell.length_c   1.000
_cell.angle_alpha   90.00
_cell.angle_beta   90.00
_cell.angle_gamma   90.00
#
_symmetry.space_group_name_H-M   'P 1'
#
loop_
_entity.id
_entity.type
_entity.pdbx_description
1 polymer ?
#
loop_
_entity_poly.entity_id
_entity_poly.type
_entity_poly.pdbx_seq_one_letter_code
_entity_poly.pdbx_strand_id
1 'polypeptide(L)'
;MGKKFGLGKGLSALIPEDMEQDKDNDNRILIPINNIKYDSNQPRKNFDYEKIAELAESIKTHGIIQPLILRKDKDENYIIVAGERRWRAAKMAGLKELPSIIMELSEKDVLEISLIENIQREDLNPIEEALAYKKLLNEFKITQEELSKRIGKSRVVIANTIRLINLDKRVQQYVIDGIISEGHGRALLSVEKNDLQYELAQKVIDEKLSVR
;
A
#
# COMPACT_ATOMS: atom_id res chain seq x y z
N MET A 1 19.92 -13.27 -20.55
CA MET A 1 18.78 -13.50 -19.63
C MET A 1 18.40 -12.17 -19.01
N GLY A 2 17.42 -11.46 -19.57
CA GLY A 2 16.95 -10.16 -19.09
C GLY A 2 16.03 -10.34 -17.86
N LYS A 3 16.33 -9.69 -16.76
CA LYS A 3 15.43 -9.58 -15.61
C LYS A 3 14.20 -8.77 -16.03
N LYS A 4 13.01 -9.38 -16.03
CA LYS A 4 11.73 -8.68 -16.17
C LYS A 4 11.52 -7.79 -14.95
N PHE A 5 11.63 -6.49 -15.12
CA PHE A 5 11.13 -5.51 -14.17
C PHE A 5 9.60 -5.43 -14.36
N GLY A 6 8.85 -6.18 -13.56
CA GLY A 6 7.39 -6.13 -13.55
C GLY A 6 6.88 -4.97 -12.70
N LEU A 7 5.74 -4.42 -13.09
CA LEU A 7 4.85 -3.65 -12.21
C LEU A 7 4.70 -4.41 -10.88
N GLY A 8 4.68 -3.69 -9.76
CA GLY A 8 4.50 -4.34 -8.46
C GLY A 8 3.28 -5.26 -8.49
N LYS A 9 3.42 -6.48 -7.96
CA LYS A 9 2.44 -7.59 -8.06
C LYS A 9 0.98 -7.24 -7.71
N GLY A 10 0.73 -6.12 -7.06
CA GLY A 10 -0.60 -5.68 -6.68
C GLY A 10 -1.35 -4.90 -7.76
N LEU A 11 -0.64 -4.12 -8.58
CA LEU A 11 -1.29 -3.42 -9.70
C LEU A 11 -1.64 -4.39 -10.84
N SER A 12 -0.83 -5.42 -11.05
CA SER A 12 -1.12 -6.46 -12.06
C SER A 12 -2.41 -7.24 -11.76
N ALA A 13 -2.83 -7.34 -10.50
CA ALA A 13 -4.07 -8.01 -10.13
C ALA A 13 -5.34 -7.18 -10.40
N LEU A 14 -5.19 -5.88 -10.65
CA LEU A 14 -6.29 -4.95 -10.90
C LEU A 14 -6.35 -4.47 -12.36
N ILE A 15 -5.32 -4.77 -13.14
CA ILE A 15 -5.30 -4.54 -14.58
C ILE A 15 -5.82 -5.82 -15.24
N PRO A 16 -6.87 -5.77 -16.09
CA PRO A 16 -7.34 -6.95 -16.84
C PRO A 16 -6.18 -7.61 -17.59
N GLU A 17 -6.11 -8.95 -17.56
CA GLU A 17 -5.05 -9.73 -18.23
C GLU A 17 -4.94 -9.41 -19.72
N ASP A 18 -6.01 -8.94 -20.33
CA ASP A 18 -6.05 -8.48 -21.74
C ASP A 18 -5.15 -7.26 -22.00
N MET A 19 -4.81 -6.46 -20.96
CA MET A 19 -3.87 -5.33 -21.09
C MET A 19 -2.39 -5.71 -20.93
N GLU A 20 -2.08 -6.91 -20.43
CA GLU A 20 -0.68 -7.40 -20.36
C GLU A 20 -0.16 -7.96 -21.69
N GLN A 21 -1.04 -8.28 -22.62
CA GLN A 21 -0.66 -8.90 -23.91
C GLN A 21 -0.51 -7.92 -25.07
N ASP A 22 -1.07 -6.72 -24.96
CA ASP A 22 -0.82 -5.68 -25.97
C ASP A 22 0.56 -5.04 -25.75
N LYS A 23 1.53 -5.66 -26.39
CA LYS A 23 2.85 -5.12 -26.68
C LYS A 23 2.71 -4.01 -27.70
N ASP A 24 2.12 -2.88 -27.31
CA ASP A 24 2.40 -1.66 -28.01
C ASP A 24 1.93 -0.43 -27.24
N ASN A 25 2.70 0.57 -27.30
CA ASN A 25 2.72 1.93 -26.82
C ASN A 25 1.39 2.74 -26.85
N ASP A 26 0.25 2.14 -27.06
CA ASP A 26 -0.94 2.83 -27.58
C ASP A 26 -1.83 3.52 -26.53
N ASN A 27 -1.57 3.29 -25.23
CA ASN A 27 -2.38 3.92 -24.17
C ASN A 27 -1.62 4.95 -23.32
N ARG A 28 -0.41 5.35 -23.73
CA ARG A 28 0.36 6.38 -23.04
C ARG A 28 0.08 7.74 -23.68
N ILE A 29 -0.47 8.63 -22.89
CA ILE A 29 -0.77 10.01 -23.30
C ILE A 29 0.15 10.95 -22.53
N LEU A 30 0.71 11.94 -23.22
CA LEU A 30 1.47 13.02 -22.58
C LEU A 30 0.48 14.02 -21.99
N ILE A 31 0.52 14.20 -20.69
CA ILE A 31 -0.36 15.13 -19.97
C ILE A 31 0.49 16.28 -19.42
N PRO A 32 0.07 17.55 -19.67
CA PRO A 32 0.74 18.71 -19.09
C PRO A 32 0.77 18.62 -17.56
N ILE A 33 1.95 18.83 -16.97
CA ILE A 33 2.17 18.65 -15.52
C ILE A 33 1.28 19.57 -14.68
N ASN A 34 0.90 20.72 -15.25
CA ASN A 34 0.01 21.69 -14.59
C ASN A 34 -1.45 21.21 -14.49
N ASN A 35 -1.86 20.28 -15.35
CA ASN A 35 -3.19 19.69 -15.33
C ASN A 35 -3.28 18.48 -14.37
N ILE A 36 -2.14 18.11 -13.76
CA ILE A 36 -2.07 16.98 -12.84
C ILE A 36 -2.09 17.49 -11.40
N LYS A 37 -3.08 17.02 -10.64
CA LYS A 37 -3.27 17.35 -9.22
C LYS A 37 -3.05 16.09 -8.38
N TYR A 38 -2.59 16.26 -7.14
CA TYR A 38 -2.56 15.18 -6.16
C TYR A 38 -3.81 15.23 -5.29
N ASP A 39 -4.25 14.08 -4.80
CA ASP A 39 -5.34 13.99 -3.83
C ASP A 39 -4.80 14.31 -2.43
N SER A 40 -5.34 15.38 -1.81
CA SER A 40 -4.96 15.80 -0.45
C SER A 40 -5.31 14.77 0.64
N ASN A 41 -6.18 13.80 0.33
CA ASN A 41 -6.58 12.73 1.25
C ASN A 41 -5.62 11.53 1.25
N GLN A 42 -4.55 11.56 0.45
CA GLN A 42 -3.57 10.47 0.44
C GLN A 42 -2.77 10.41 1.75
N PRO A 43 -2.58 9.21 2.32
CA PRO A 43 -2.02 9.01 3.66
C PRO A 43 -0.53 9.37 3.79
N ARG A 44 0.19 9.53 2.69
CA ARG A 44 1.64 9.77 2.71
C ARG A 44 1.96 11.25 2.94
N LYS A 45 2.17 11.64 4.22
CA LYS A 45 2.51 13.03 4.60
C LYS A 45 4.01 13.32 4.60
N ASN A 46 4.86 12.31 4.77
CA ASN A 46 6.32 12.47 4.84
C ASN A 46 6.98 11.98 3.56
N PHE A 47 7.56 12.89 2.82
CA PHE A 47 8.40 12.62 1.66
C PHE A 47 9.85 12.93 2.01
N ASP A 48 10.71 11.97 1.78
CA ASP A 48 12.14 12.14 1.86
C ASP A 48 12.60 12.95 0.63
N TYR A 49 12.96 14.21 0.88
CA TYR A 49 13.36 15.15 -0.18
C TYR A 49 14.64 14.71 -0.89
N GLU A 50 15.58 14.05 -0.19
CA GLU A 50 16.82 13.56 -0.80
C GLU A 50 16.53 12.48 -1.84
N LYS A 51 15.65 11.52 -1.49
CA LYS A 51 15.22 10.47 -2.43
C LYS A 51 14.37 10.99 -3.60
N ILE A 52 13.71 12.14 -3.44
CA ILE A 52 12.99 12.78 -4.56
C ILE A 52 13.99 13.49 -5.46
N ALA A 53 15.02 14.12 -4.91
CA ALA A 53 16.07 14.77 -5.69
C ALA A 53 16.88 13.76 -6.52
N GLU A 54 17.29 12.63 -5.94
CA GLU A 54 17.93 11.54 -6.68
C GLU A 54 17.06 11.05 -7.84
N LEU A 55 15.76 10.87 -7.59
CA LEU A 55 14.82 10.46 -8.63
C LEU A 55 14.67 11.54 -9.71
N ALA A 56 14.72 12.82 -9.36
CA ALA A 56 14.64 13.93 -10.31
C ALA A 56 15.86 13.94 -11.24
N GLU A 57 17.08 13.69 -10.75
CA GLU A 57 18.27 13.57 -11.59
C GLU A 57 18.20 12.37 -12.54
N SER A 58 17.69 11.24 -12.05
CA SER A 58 17.43 10.06 -12.90
C SER A 58 16.41 10.38 -14.01
N ILE A 59 15.33 11.11 -13.66
CA ILE A 59 14.29 11.51 -14.62
C ILE A 59 14.82 12.50 -15.67
N LYS A 60 15.72 13.42 -15.31
CA LYS A 60 16.37 14.32 -16.28
C LYS A 60 17.17 13.54 -17.32
N THR A 61 17.83 12.45 -16.91
CA THR A 61 18.71 11.68 -17.79
C THR A 61 17.93 10.69 -18.66
N HIS A 62 16.97 9.98 -18.07
CA HIS A 62 16.31 8.84 -18.73
C HIS A 62 14.82 9.08 -19.02
N GLY A 63 14.27 10.22 -18.59
CA GLY A 63 12.82 10.45 -18.64
C GLY A 63 12.06 9.58 -17.65
N ILE A 64 10.73 9.59 -17.78
CA ILE A 64 9.85 8.73 -16.99
C ILE A 64 9.63 7.42 -17.75
N ILE A 65 10.26 6.36 -17.29
CA ILE A 65 10.16 5.01 -17.89
C ILE A 65 8.79 4.40 -17.61
N GLN A 66 8.33 4.51 -16.35
CA GLN A 66 7.04 3.98 -15.92
C GLN A 66 6.01 5.10 -15.86
N PRO A 67 4.92 5.07 -16.66
CA PRO A 67 3.93 6.14 -16.71
C PRO A 67 3.23 6.34 -15.37
N LEU A 68 2.66 7.53 -15.17
CA LEU A 68 1.75 7.80 -14.08
C LEU A 68 0.39 7.17 -14.37
N ILE A 69 -0.32 6.79 -13.30
CA ILE A 69 -1.72 6.39 -13.41
C ILE A 69 -2.57 7.55 -12.92
N LEU A 70 -3.42 8.05 -13.79
CA LEU A 70 -4.27 9.20 -13.55
C LEU A 70 -5.75 8.82 -13.73
N ARG A 71 -6.63 9.47 -13.00
CA ARG A 71 -8.06 9.49 -13.30
C ARG A 71 -8.48 10.88 -13.76
N LYS A 72 -9.50 10.93 -14.60
CA LYS A 72 -10.08 12.20 -15.05
C LYS A 72 -10.79 12.89 -13.88
N ASP A 73 -10.54 14.18 -13.72
CA ASP A 73 -11.27 15.08 -12.81
C ASP A 73 -12.17 16.01 -13.63
N LYS A 74 -12.81 16.95 -12.98
CA LYS A 74 -13.57 18.01 -13.65
C LYS A 74 -12.60 18.94 -14.41
N ASP A 75 -13.11 19.58 -15.48
CA ASP A 75 -12.40 20.65 -16.22
C ASP A 75 -11.03 20.27 -16.79
N GLU A 76 -10.94 19.12 -17.48
CA GLU A 76 -9.70 18.62 -18.12
C GLU A 76 -8.50 18.45 -17.17
N ASN A 77 -8.74 18.44 -15.86
CA ASN A 77 -7.71 18.11 -14.87
C ASN A 77 -7.69 16.61 -14.62
N TYR A 78 -6.56 16.16 -14.08
CA TYR A 78 -6.31 14.77 -13.74
C TYR A 78 -5.85 14.64 -12.30
N ILE A 79 -6.29 13.61 -11.61
CA ILE A 79 -5.87 13.30 -10.24
C ILE A 79 -4.96 12.08 -10.27
N ILE A 80 -3.86 12.16 -9.54
CA ILE A 80 -2.89 11.06 -9.44
C ILE A 80 -3.51 9.92 -8.63
N VAL A 81 -3.61 8.74 -9.26
CA VAL A 81 -3.96 7.48 -8.60
C VAL A 81 -2.69 6.79 -8.11
N ALA A 82 -1.66 6.69 -8.96
CA ALA A 82 -0.36 6.15 -8.59
C ALA A 82 0.77 6.91 -9.28
N GLY A 83 1.91 7.05 -8.57
CA GLY A 83 3.11 7.68 -9.11
C GLY A 83 3.41 9.09 -8.58
N GLU A 84 2.90 9.49 -7.41
CA GLU A 84 3.12 10.82 -6.82
C GLU A 84 4.61 11.19 -6.70
N ARG A 85 5.47 10.25 -6.28
CA ARG A 85 6.92 10.51 -6.20
C ARG A 85 7.51 10.87 -7.56
N ARG A 86 7.07 10.20 -8.63
CA ARG A 86 7.50 10.49 -10.00
C ARG A 86 7.02 11.86 -10.47
N TRP A 87 5.78 12.22 -10.15
CA TRP A 87 5.25 13.56 -10.45
C TRP A 87 6.04 14.66 -9.74
N ARG A 88 6.32 14.50 -8.43
CA ARG A 88 7.11 15.46 -7.65
C ARG A 88 8.53 15.60 -8.20
N ALA A 89 9.18 14.49 -8.49
CA ALA A 89 10.52 14.45 -9.07
C ALA A 89 10.55 15.06 -10.48
N ALA A 90 9.55 14.79 -11.31
CA ALA A 90 9.41 15.38 -12.64
C ALA A 90 9.20 16.90 -12.59
N LYS A 91 8.41 17.38 -11.62
CA LYS A 91 8.25 18.81 -11.36
C LYS A 91 9.57 19.47 -10.95
N MET A 92 10.34 18.81 -10.09
CA MET A 92 11.69 19.26 -9.71
C MET A 92 12.68 19.22 -10.89
N ALA A 93 12.54 18.22 -11.76
CA ALA A 93 13.35 18.09 -12.99
C ALA A 93 12.97 19.08 -14.09
N GLY A 94 11.85 19.81 -13.95
CA GLY A 94 11.40 20.83 -14.90
C GLY A 94 10.70 20.27 -16.15
N LEU A 95 10.17 19.04 -16.10
CA LEU A 95 9.40 18.48 -17.21
C LEU A 95 8.07 19.24 -17.38
N LYS A 96 7.67 19.45 -18.63
CA LYS A 96 6.42 20.12 -18.97
C LYS A 96 5.24 19.16 -19.09
N GLU A 97 5.50 17.93 -19.55
CA GLU A 97 4.51 16.90 -19.82
C GLU A 97 4.99 15.55 -19.26
N LEU A 98 4.06 14.70 -18.84
CA LEU A 98 4.36 13.42 -18.25
C LEU A 98 3.63 12.27 -18.97
N PRO A 99 4.33 11.16 -19.29
CA PRO A 99 3.69 9.99 -19.83
C PRO A 99 2.75 9.40 -18.77
N SER A 100 1.49 9.29 -19.11
CA SER A 100 0.42 8.91 -18.19
C SER A 100 -0.55 7.95 -18.86
N ILE A 101 -1.17 7.10 -18.05
CA ILE A 101 -2.28 6.23 -18.43
C ILE A 101 -3.52 6.78 -17.71
N ILE A 102 -4.57 7.07 -18.49
CA ILE A 102 -5.84 7.52 -17.92
C ILE A 102 -6.71 6.29 -17.68
N MET A 103 -7.19 6.15 -16.45
CA MET A 103 -8.12 5.10 -16.07
C MET A 103 -9.47 5.72 -15.70
N GLU A 104 -10.55 5.15 -16.20
CA GLU A 104 -11.90 5.46 -15.75
C GLU A 104 -12.17 4.72 -14.45
N LEU A 105 -11.80 5.34 -13.34
CA LEU A 105 -11.94 4.77 -12.00
C LEU A 105 -12.97 5.55 -11.21
N SER A 106 -13.87 4.85 -10.54
CA SER A 106 -14.72 5.45 -9.53
C SER A 106 -13.90 5.89 -8.31
N GLU A 107 -14.42 6.79 -7.49
CA GLU A 107 -13.77 7.18 -6.22
C GLU A 107 -13.49 5.96 -5.32
N LYS A 108 -14.36 4.96 -5.39
CA LYS A 108 -14.21 3.71 -4.67
C LYS A 108 -13.02 2.89 -5.16
N ASP A 109 -12.84 2.78 -6.48
CA ASP A 109 -11.71 2.05 -7.07
C ASP A 109 -10.38 2.72 -6.73
N VAL A 110 -10.33 4.06 -6.77
CA VAL A 110 -9.14 4.84 -6.38
C VAL A 110 -8.78 4.60 -4.92
N LEU A 111 -9.77 4.60 -4.03
CA LEU A 111 -9.56 4.32 -2.61
C LEU A 111 -9.04 2.89 -2.40
N GLU A 112 -9.59 1.91 -3.13
CA GLU A 112 -9.14 0.52 -3.08
C GLU A 112 -7.68 0.37 -3.50
N ILE A 113 -7.33 0.92 -4.65
CA ILE A 113 -5.95 0.90 -5.18
C ILE A 113 -4.98 1.54 -4.18
N SER A 114 -5.34 2.70 -3.64
CA SER A 114 -4.52 3.41 -2.67
C SER A 114 -4.32 2.61 -1.37
N LEU A 115 -5.36 1.94 -0.88
CA LEU A 115 -5.26 1.10 0.32
C LEU A 115 -4.42 -0.16 0.06
N ILE A 116 -4.56 -0.79 -1.09
CA ILE A 116 -3.75 -1.97 -1.47
C ILE A 116 -2.27 -1.57 -1.64
N GLU A 117 -1.98 -0.44 -2.32
CA GLU A 117 -0.61 0.08 -2.43
C GLU A 117 0.01 0.31 -1.05
N ASN A 118 -0.74 0.93 -0.14
CA ASN A 118 -0.26 1.19 1.22
C ASN A 118 0.03 -0.11 2.01
N ILE A 119 -0.80 -1.15 1.82
CA ILE A 119 -0.59 -2.47 2.46
C ILE A 119 0.67 -3.17 1.93
N GLN A 120 1.05 -2.92 0.68
CA GLN A 120 2.24 -3.54 0.07
C GLN A 120 3.55 -2.84 0.47
N ARG A 121 3.49 -1.85 1.35
CA ARG A 121 4.69 -1.24 1.91
C ARG A 121 5.39 -2.21 2.86
N GLU A 122 6.72 -2.22 2.81
CA GLU A 122 7.56 -3.10 3.64
C GLU A 122 7.68 -2.62 5.10
N ASP A 123 7.19 -1.40 5.40
CA ASP A 123 7.37 -0.71 6.69
C ASP A 123 6.12 -0.68 7.58
N LEU A 124 5.06 -1.41 7.24
CA LEU A 124 3.86 -1.51 8.08
C LEU A 124 4.12 -2.42 9.30
N ASN A 125 3.71 -1.95 10.48
CA ASN A 125 3.66 -2.83 11.64
C ASN A 125 2.42 -3.77 11.58
N PRO A 126 2.41 -4.88 12.34
CA PRO A 126 1.35 -5.88 12.27
C PRO A 126 -0.05 -5.34 12.64
N ILE A 127 -0.13 -4.33 13.49
CA ILE A 127 -1.41 -3.71 13.89
C ILE A 127 -1.92 -2.76 12.80
N GLU A 128 -1.03 -2.00 12.16
CA GLU A 128 -1.39 -1.18 11.00
C GLU A 128 -1.89 -2.05 9.84
N GLU A 129 -1.21 -3.15 9.56
CA GLU A 129 -1.61 -4.12 8.54
C GLU A 129 -2.99 -4.71 8.86
N ALA A 130 -3.25 -5.09 10.10
CA ALA A 130 -4.53 -5.59 10.56
C ALA A 130 -5.66 -4.58 10.38
N LEU A 131 -5.42 -3.31 10.72
CA LEU A 131 -6.39 -2.23 10.54
C LEU A 131 -6.68 -1.95 9.07
N ALA A 132 -5.66 -1.98 8.21
CA ALA A 132 -5.82 -1.81 6.78
C ALA A 132 -6.65 -2.94 6.15
N TYR A 133 -6.40 -4.20 6.53
CA TYR A 133 -7.24 -5.32 6.11
C TYR A 133 -8.69 -5.17 6.55
N LYS A 134 -8.92 -4.83 7.82
CA LYS A 134 -10.26 -4.62 8.36
C LYS A 134 -10.99 -3.49 7.63
N LYS A 135 -10.29 -2.42 7.29
CA LYS A 135 -10.83 -1.30 6.52
C LYS A 135 -11.25 -1.75 5.13
N LEU A 136 -10.41 -2.48 4.39
CA LEU A 136 -10.74 -3.02 3.08
C LEU A 136 -11.98 -3.92 3.12
N LEU A 137 -12.05 -4.88 4.05
CA LEU A 137 -13.19 -5.77 4.17
C LEU A 137 -14.49 -5.00 4.40
N ASN A 138 -14.46 -3.97 5.26
CA ASN A 138 -15.66 -3.22 5.63
C ASN A 138 -16.13 -2.24 4.53
N GLU A 139 -15.21 -1.48 3.94
CA GLU A 139 -15.54 -0.45 2.95
C GLU A 139 -15.95 -1.05 1.60
N PHE A 140 -15.26 -2.13 1.21
CA PHE A 140 -15.53 -2.77 -0.09
C PHE A 140 -16.50 -3.96 0.01
N LYS A 141 -16.88 -4.36 1.23
CA LYS A 141 -17.79 -5.50 1.51
C LYS A 141 -17.28 -6.80 0.84
N ILE A 142 -15.97 -6.97 0.78
CA ILE A 142 -15.32 -8.17 0.24
C ILE A 142 -15.05 -9.20 1.33
N THR A 143 -14.93 -10.45 0.93
CA THR A 143 -14.56 -11.54 1.82
C THR A 143 -13.05 -11.58 2.07
N GLN A 144 -12.62 -12.26 3.14
CA GLN A 144 -11.19 -12.50 3.38
C GLN A 144 -10.54 -13.32 2.26
N GLU A 145 -11.30 -14.13 1.55
CA GLU A 145 -10.82 -14.91 0.43
C GLU A 145 -10.55 -14.02 -0.79
N GLU A 146 -11.46 -13.11 -1.11
CA GLU A 146 -11.26 -12.12 -2.16
C GLU A 146 -10.08 -11.21 -1.86
N LEU A 147 -9.97 -10.74 -0.61
CA LEU A 147 -8.81 -9.95 -0.18
C LEU A 147 -7.50 -10.73 -0.34
N SER A 148 -7.51 -12.02 0.01
CA SER A 148 -6.37 -12.93 -0.14
C SER A 148 -5.86 -12.97 -1.60
N LYS A 149 -6.77 -13.10 -2.55
CA LYS A 149 -6.44 -13.09 -3.98
C LYS A 149 -5.86 -11.75 -4.43
N ARG A 150 -6.44 -10.63 -3.97
CA ARG A 150 -6.02 -9.26 -4.36
C ARG A 150 -4.64 -8.87 -3.86
N ILE A 151 -4.27 -9.28 -2.63
CA ILE A 151 -2.98 -8.91 -2.02
C ILE A 151 -1.92 -10.00 -2.08
N GLY A 152 -2.26 -11.20 -2.59
CA GLY A 152 -1.31 -12.31 -2.73
C GLY A 152 -0.87 -12.96 -1.41
N LYS A 153 -1.65 -12.79 -0.31
CA LYS A 153 -1.40 -13.44 0.99
C LYS A 153 -2.46 -14.51 1.25
N SER A 154 -2.13 -15.57 2.00
CA SER A 154 -3.11 -16.61 2.30
C SER A 154 -4.24 -16.06 3.20
N ARG A 155 -5.47 -16.59 3.01
CA ARG A 155 -6.63 -16.25 3.85
C ARG A 155 -6.33 -16.44 5.34
N VAL A 156 -5.56 -17.48 5.68
CA VAL A 156 -5.19 -17.79 7.08
C VAL A 156 -4.31 -16.69 7.67
N VAL A 157 -3.35 -16.17 6.89
CA VAL A 157 -2.50 -15.06 7.32
C VAL A 157 -3.37 -13.82 7.58
N ILE A 158 -4.24 -13.44 6.65
CA ILE A 158 -5.13 -12.27 6.78
C ILE A 158 -6.01 -12.40 8.02
N ALA A 159 -6.66 -13.56 8.21
CA ALA A 159 -7.52 -13.80 9.37
C ALA A 159 -6.73 -13.67 10.68
N ASN A 160 -5.53 -14.22 10.75
CA ASN A 160 -4.69 -14.17 11.94
C ASN A 160 -4.20 -12.76 12.24
N THR A 161 -3.80 -12.00 11.22
CA THR A 161 -3.37 -10.61 11.37
C THR A 161 -4.54 -9.75 11.89
N ILE A 162 -5.73 -9.86 11.29
CA ILE A 162 -6.91 -9.11 11.73
C ILE A 162 -7.25 -9.38 13.20
N ARG A 163 -7.09 -10.61 13.67
CA ARG A 163 -7.38 -10.95 15.08
C ARG A 163 -6.51 -10.17 16.08
N LEU A 164 -5.32 -9.72 15.70
CA LEU A 164 -4.44 -8.95 16.58
C LEU A 164 -5.06 -7.62 17.06
N ILE A 165 -6.03 -7.08 16.33
CA ILE A 165 -6.78 -5.87 16.75
C ILE A 165 -7.56 -6.10 18.06
N ASN A 166 -7.88 -7.35 18.38
CA ASN A 166 -8.64 -7.71 19.58
C ASN A 166 -7.76 -7.89 20.83
N LEU A 167 -6.44 -7.72 20.71
CA LEU A 167 -5.56 -7.67 21.87
C LEU A 167 -5.81 -6.42 22.73
N ASP A 168 -5.50 -6.50 24.01
CA ASP A 168 -5.38 -5.33 24.88
C ASP A 168 -4.44 -4.28 24.26
N LYS A 169 -4.74 -3.01 24.40
CA LYS A 169 -3.97 -1.92 23.78
C LYS A 169 -2.50 -1.91 24.19
N ARG A 170 -2.19 -2.25 25.43
CA ARG A 170 -0.82 -2.36 25.96
C ARG A 170 -0.07 -3.52 25.28
N VAL A 171 -0.77 -4.63 25.03
CA VAL A 171 -0.21 -5.79 24.32
C VAL A 171 -0.04 -5.51 22.83
N GLN A 172 -0.99 -4.77 22.20
CA GLN A 172 -0.83 -4.29 20.84
C GLN A 172 0.45 -3.46 20.70
N GLN A 173 0.74 -2.58 21.68
CA GLN A 173 1.96 -1.77 21.65
C GLN A 173 3.23 -2.63 21.68
N TYR A 174 3.26 -3.70 22.47
CA TYR A 174 4.38 -4.63 22.46
C TYR A 174 4.60 -5.33 21.12
N VAL A 175 3.51 -5.60 20.39
CA VAL A 175 3.59 -6.14 19.01
C VAL A 175 4.10 -5.09 18.03
N ILE A 176 3.64 -3.84 18.15
CA ILE A 176 4.07 -2.70 17.32
C ILE A 176 5.56 -2.45 17.47
N ASP A 177 6.04 -2.45 18.71
CA ASP A 177 7.45 -2.19 19.06
C ASP A 177 8.36 -3.41 18.80
N GLY A 178 7.79 -4.54 18.37
CA GLY A 178 8.54 -5.77 18.12
C GLY A 178 9.06 -6.45 19.39
N ILE A 179 8.60 -6.02 20.59
CA ILE A 179 8.98 -6.61 21.89
C ILE A 179 8.46 -8.05 21.98
N ILE A 180 7.25 -8.30 21.48
CA ILE A 180 6.71 -9.65 21.29
C ILE A 180 6.32 -9.85 19.82
N SER A 181 6.44 -11.09 19.34
CA SER A 181 6.08 -11.42 17.96
C SER A 181 4.56 -11.55 17.77
N GLU A 182 4.10 -11.47 16.51
CA GLU A 182 2.71 -11.77 16.15
C GLU A 182 2.25 -13.15 16.65
N GLY A 183 3.16 -14.11 16.69
CA GLY A 183 2.90 -15.45 17.21
C GLY A 183 2.50 -15.42 18.69
N HIS A 184 3.23 -14.65 19.52
CA HIS A 184 2.88 -14.41 20.92
C HIS A 184 1.54 -13.70 21.04
N GLY A 185 1.32 -12.64 20.23
CA GLY A 185 0.03 -11.94 20.19
C GLY A 185 -1.13 -12.89 19.91
N ARG A 186 -0.99 -13.77 18.92
CA ARG A 186 -2.03 -14.77 18.60
C ARG A 186 -2.30 -15.74 19.74
N ALA A 187 -1.26 -16.20 20.45
CA ALA A 187 -1.43 -17.07 21.61
C ALA A 187 -2.19 -16.37 22.74
N LEU A 188 -1.85 -15.10 23.00
CA LEU A 188 -2.49 -14.27 24.01
C LEU A 188 -3.96 -13.96 23.74
N LEU A 189 -4.44 -14.05 22.50
CA LEU A 189 -5.86 -13.91 22.15
C LEU A 189 -6.78 -14.98 22.75
N SER A 190 -6.22 -16.08 23.28
CA SER A 190 -7.00 -17.07 24.03
C SER A 190 -7.41 -16.59 25.43
N VAL A 191 -6.83 -15.49 25.90
CA VAL A 191 -7.10 -14.89 27.21
C VAL A 191 -8.10 -13.76 27.04
N GLU A 192 -9.31 -13.94 27.58
CA GLU A 192 -10.41 -12.98 27.40
C GLU A 192 -10.25 -11.71 28.25
N LYS A 193 -9.64 -11.81 29.44
CA LYS A 193 -9.49 -10.66 30.35
C LYS A 193 -8.26 -9.84 29.98
N ASN A 194 -8.48 -8.58 29.66
CA ASN A 194 -7.42 -7.66 29.21
C ASN A 194 -6.24 -7.54 30.20
N ASP A 195 -6.53 -7.42 31.49
CA ASP A 195 -5.46 -7.30 32.51
C ASP A 195 -4.64 -8.59 32.61
N LEU A 196 -5.28 -9.75 32.62
CA LEU A 196 -4.58 -11.03 32.61
C LEU A 196 -3.78 -11.22 31.31
N GLN A 197 -4.31 -10.78 30.17
CA GLN A 197 -3.61 -10.81 28.89
C GLN A 197 -2.32 -9.98 28.95
N TYR A 198 -2.40 -8.80 29.56
CA TYR A 198 -1.25 -7.91 29.76
C TYR A 198 -0.22 -8.52 30.73
N GLU A 199 -0.66 -9.06 31.88
CA GLU A 199 0.23 -9.74 32.85
C GLU A 199 0.97 -10.90 32.18
N LEU A 200 0.28 -11.72 31.40
CA LEU A 200 0.90 -12.82 30.66
C LEU A 200 1.86 -12.32 29.57
N ALA A 201 1.56 -11.20 28.93
CA ALA A 201 2.49 -10.58 27.98
C ALA A 201 3.77 -10.13 28.66
N GLN A 202 3.68 -9.53 29.86
CA GLN A 202 4.86 -9.18 30.67
C GLN A 202 5.68 -10.43 31.04
N LYS A 203 5.02 -11.48 31.47
CA LYS A 203 5.69 -12.75 31.79
C LYS A 203 6.41 -13.36 30.56
N VAL A 204 5.80 -13.27 29.37
CA VAL A 204 6.44 -13.69 28.11
C VAL A 204 7.74 -12.91 27.87
N ILE A 205 7.75 -11.61 28.17
CA ILE A 205 8.91 -10.73 27.99
C ILE A 205 10.00 -11.06 29.03
N ASP A 206 9.63 -11.11 30.30
CA ASP A 206 10.57 -11.27 31.42
C ASP A 206 11.25 -12.64 31.39
N GLU A 207 10.49 -13.69 31.12
CA GLU A 207 10.99 -15.07 31.07
C GLU A 207 11.45 -15.49 29.67
N LYS A 208 11.36 -14.62 28.68
CA LYS A 208 11.71 -14.89 27.28
C LYS A 208 11.04 -16.17 26.74
N LEU A 209 9.76 -16.35 27.06
CA LEU A 209 9.01 -17.53 26.67
C LEU A 209 8.88 -17.62 25.15
N SER A 210 8.87 -18.84 24.65
CA SER A 210 8.57 -19.11 23.23
C SER A 210 7.08 -19.30 23.01
N VAL A 211 6.62 -19.16 21.75
CA VAL A 211 5.21 -19.38 21.38
C VAL A 211 4.78 -20.84 21.55
N ARG A 212 5.71 -21.77 21.65
CA ARG A 212 5.49 -23.22 21.77
C ARG A 212 5.96 -23.72 23.10
#